data_a2b81b33e8936b1894c067783901d1ee
#
_entry.id   a2b81b33e8936b1894c067783901d1ee
#
_cell.length_a   1.000
_cell.length_b   1.000
_cell.length_c   1.000
_cell.angle_alpha   90.00
_cell.angle_beta   90.00
_cell.angle_gamma   90.00
#
_symmetry.space_group_name_H-M   'P 1'
#
loop_
_entity.id
_entity.type
_entity.pdbx_description
1 polymer ?
#
loop_
_entity_poly.entity_id
_entity_poly.type
_entity_poly.pdbx_seq_one_letter_code
_entity_poly.pdbx_strand_id
1 'polypeptide(L)'
;METNIDESLLISARIDINSTIPIREQILRIAVYDEFKAYETYTKIIEKFGLIQPFVNIKEAEAVHYSALIQLMQKYNIEVPINNWDTKIEIPNSVIECCELGVASEINNIAMYNNLLNYCEDEDVKDILFRLQAASYNRHLPAFRNAVLNYSNNQNNNGITQENIIEKLGEYQGLLDDIMSGNIDESSISKIFSKLNLSMVSGAVVGGAIIALLNNYVSKKENEEE
;
A
#
# COMPACT_ATOMS: atom_id res chain seq x y z
N MET A 1 -7.60 1.83 23.88
CA MET A 1 -6.72 2.01 22.72
C MET A 1 -6.88 3.44 22.26
N GLU A 2 -5.79 4.17 22.11
CA GLU A 2 -5.87 5.51 21.53
C GLU A 2 -6.14 5.40 20.03
N THR A 3 -7.10 6.16 19.52
CA THR A 3 -7.50 6.17 18.12
C THR A 3 -7.31 7.57 17.55
N ASN A 4 -6.94 7.65 16.27
CA ASN A 4 -6.89 8.91 15.55
C ASN A 4 -8.32 9.47 15.34
N ILE A 5 -8.51 10.76 15.49
CA ILE A 5 -9.81 11.42 15.28
C ILE A 5 -10.28 11.33 13.81
N ASP A 6 -9.34 11.18 12.89
CA ASP A 6 -9.54 11.06 11.44
C ASP A 6 -9.24 9.65 10.92
N GLU A 7 -9.36 8.62 11.76
CA GLU A 7 -8.97 7.24 11.46
C GLU A 7 -9.56 6.70 10.14
N SER A 8 -10.83 7.02 9.86
CA SER A 8 -11.48 6.60 8.62
C SER A 8 -10.83 7.21 7.38
N LEU A 9 -10.42 8.49 7.45
CA LEU A 9 -9.67 9.15 6.39
C LEU A 9 -8.30 8.49 6.19
N LEU A 10 -7.56 8.26 7.28
CA LEU A 10 -6.24 7.63 7.24
C LEU A 10 -6.28 6.23 6.62
N ILE A 11 -7.28 5.41 7.00
CA ILE A 11 -7.47 4.06 6.46
C ILE A 11 -7.92 4.09 4.99
N SER A 12 -8.73 5.07 4.59
CA SER A 12 -9.18 5.21 3.20
C SER A 12 -8.02 5.43 2.23
N ALA A 13 -6.90 6.00 2.72
CA ALA A 13 -5.73 6.36 1.93
C ALA A 13 -6.06 7.27 0.72
N ARG A 14 -7.08 8.13 0.85
CA ARG A 14 -7.63 9.00 -0.19
C ARG A 14 -7.96 10.38 0.35
N ILE A 15 -7.80 11.40 -0.49
CA ILE A 15 -8.23 12.75 -0.17
C ILE A 15 -9.77 12.81 -0.17
N ASP A 16 -10.31 13.39 0.89
CA ASP A 16 -11.72 13.76 1.00
C ASP A 16 -11.86 15.28 0.84
N ILE A 17 -12.32 15.71 -0.33
CA ILE A 17 -12.52 17.13 -0.63
C ILE A 17 -13.66 17.78 0.18
N ASN A 18 -14.52 16.98 0.80
CA ASN A 18 -15.63 17.47 1.65
C ASN A 18 -15.22 17.52 3.13
N SER A 19 -14.02 17.03 3.49
CA SER A 19 -13.51 17.09 4.86
C SER A 19 -13.20 18.53 5.29
N THR A 20 -13.36 18.81 6.57
CA THR A 20 -12.91 20.07 7.19
C THR A 20 -11.40 20.13 7.40
N ILE A 21 -10.70 18.98 7.27
CA ILE A 21 -9.23 18.90 7.41
C ILE A 21 -8.59 19.46 6.15
N PRO A 22 -7.65 20.41 6.24
CA PRO A 22 -6.98 20.98 5.07
C PRO A 22 -6.30 19.91 4.21
N ILE A 23 -6.30 20.08 2.90
CA ILE A 23 -5.76 19.09 1.93
C ILE A 23 -4.30 18.73 2.24
N ARG A 24 -3.42 19.69 2.50
CA ARG A 24 -2.02 19.42 2.90
C ARG A 24 -1.94 18.55 4.14
N GLU A 25 -2.77 18.80 5.13
CA GLU A 25 -2.81 18.01 6.36
C GLU A 25 -3.27 16.58 6.07
N GLN A 26 -4.32 16.40 5.27
CA GLN A 26 -4.75 15.08 4.82
C GLN A 26 -3.62 14.34 4.11
N ILE A 27 -2.95 14.98 3.15
CA ILE A 27 -1.85 14.40 2.38
C ILE A 27 -0.75 13.86 3.31
N LEU A 28 -0.23 14.69 4.20
CA LEU A 28 0.88 14.31 5.07
C LEU A 28 0.49 13.26 6.10
N ARG A 29 -0.71 13.37 6.68
CA ARG A 29 -1.21 12.41 7.67
C ARG A 29 -1.51 11.04 7.03
N ILE A 30 -2.14 11.00 5.85
CA ILE A 30 -2.38 9.76 5.11
C ILE A 30 -1.04 9.10 4.74
N ALA A 31 -0.11 9.86 4.15
CA ALA A 31 1.18 9.33 3.72
C ALA A 31 1.96 8.72 4.89
N VAL A 32 2.14 9.45 5.99
CA VAL A 32 2.91 8.95 7.15
C VAL A 32 2.23 7.76 7.82
N TYR A 33 0.90 7.71 7.82
CA TYR A 33 0.15 6.59 8.42
C TYR A 33 0.28 5.30 7.60
N ASP A 34 0.37 5.40 6.27
CA ASP A 34 0.65 4.26 5.39
C ASP A 34 2.09 3.76 5.52
N GLU A 35 3.08 4.66 5.64
CA GLU A 35 4.47 4.29 5.92
C GLU A 35 4.62 3.60 7.30
N PHE A 36 3.89 4.04 8.32
CA PHE A 36 3.81 3.32 9.59
C PHE A 36 3.27 1.90 9.43
N LYS A 37 2.21 1.74 8.62
CA LYS A 37 1.63 0.43 8.31
C LYS A 37 2.65 -0.50 7.67
N ALA A 38 3.38 -0.03 6.66
CA ALA A 38 4.40 -0.79 5.97
C ALA A 38 5.51 -1.22 6.95
N TYR A 39 6.02 -0.27 7.74
CA TYR A 39 7.05 -0.54 8.75
C TYR A 39 6.61 -1.61 9.76
N GLU A 40 5.41 -1.49 10.34
CA GLU A 40 4.90 -2.46 11.32
C GLU A 40 4.61 -3.82 10.69
N THR A 41 4.10 -3.85 9.45
CA THR A 41 3.87 -5.09 8.71
C THR A 41 5.18 -5.86 8.53
N TYR A 42 6.22 -5.20 8.06
CA TYR A 42 7.53 -5.85 7.84
C TYR A 42 8.22 -6.17 9.15
N THR A 43 7.99 -5.40 10.21
CA THR A 43 8.46 -5.74 11.57
C THR A 43 7.86 -7.06 12.04
N LYS A 44 6.55 -7.25 11.95
CA LYS A 44 5.88 -8.50 12.36
C LYS A 44 6.30 -9.70 11.52
N ILE A 45 6.52 -9.51 10.22
CA ILE A 45 7.03 -10.58 9.34
C ILE A 45 8.43 -11.01 9.79
N ILE A 46 9.31 -10.06 10.08
CA ILE A 46 10.66 -10.34 10.58
C ILE A 46 10.63 -11.03 11.94
N GLU A 47 9.76 -10.60 12.85
CA GLU A 47 9.59 -11.25 14.16
C GLU A 47 9.12 -12.71 14.03
N LYS A 48 8.23 -13.00 13.10
CA LYS A 48 7.68 -14.35 12.89
C LYS A 48 8.62 -15.28 12.13
N PHE A 49 9.30 -14.79 11.10
CA PHE A 49 10.05 -15.61 10.15
C PHE A 49 11.57 -15.40 10.19
N GLY A 50 12.06 -14.45 10.99
CA GLY A 50 13.46 -14.09 11.08
C GLY A 50 13.90 -13.03 10.08
N LEU A 51 15.21 -12.76 10.05
CA LEU A 51 15.82 -11.72 9.20
C LEU A 51 15.85 -12.15 7.72
N ILE A 52 14.73 -12.08 7.02
CA ILE A 52 14.59 -12.48 5.63
C ILE A 52 14.50 -11.28 4.68
N GLN A 53 15.08 -11.44 3.50
CA GLN A 53 14.98 -10.45 2.42
C GLN A 53 13.71 -10.70 1.58
N PRO A 54 13.06 -9.63 1.09
CA PRO A 54 13.49 -8.23 1.09
C PRO A 54 13.02 -7.41 2.32
N PHE A 55 12.30 -8.02 3.27
CA PHE A 55 11.61 -7.34 4.38
C PHE A 55 12.56 -6.50 5.24
N VAL A 56 13.77 -7.00 5.53
CA VAL A 56 14.74 -6.28 6.37
C VAL A 56 15.12 -4.94 5.73
N ASN A 57 15.51 -4.95 4.47
CA ASN A 57 15.98 -3.74 3.79
C ASN A 57 14.83 -2.76 3.53
N ILE A 58 13.63 -3.26 3.19
CA ILE A 58 12.48 -2.40 2.93
C ILE A 58 11.99 -1.77 4.24
N LYS A 59 11.90 -2.53 5.34
CA LYS A 59 11.58 -1.98 6.66
C LYS A 59 12.48 -0.79 7.05
N GLU A 60 13.79 -0.90 6.81
CA GLU A 60 14.73 0.19 7.07
C GLU A 60 14.43 1.41 6.18
N ALA A 61 14.04 1.19 4.93
CA ALA A 61 13.63 2.26 4.02
C ALA A 61 12.35 2.96 4.52
N GLU A 62 11.34 2.18 4.98
CA GLU A 62 10.10 2.76 5.52
C GLU A 62 10.34 3.62 6.77
N ALA A 63 11.33 3.24 7.59
CA ALA A 63 11.75 4.08 8.73
C ALA A 63 12.30 5.44 8.27
N VAL A 64 13.01 5.49 7.16
CA VAL A 64 13.49 6.75 6.56
C VAL A 64 12.33 7.53 5.95
N HIS A 65 11.39 6.85 5.30
CA HIS A 65 10.23 7.44 4.64
C HIS A 65 9.33 8.16 5.64
N TYR A 66 8.84 7.47 6.68
CA TYR A 66 7.99 8.14 7.66
C TYR A 66 8.73 9.25 8.42
N SER A 67 10.04 9.11 8.65
CA SER A 67 10.82 10.15 9.30
C SER A 67 10.91 11.43 8.45
N ALA A 68 11.03 11.30 7.14
CA ALA A 68 11.04 12.44 6.22
C ALA A 68 9.68 13.15 6.20
N LEU A 69 8.58 12.38 6.21
CA LEU A 69 7.22 12.93 6.28
C LEU A 69 6.98 13.66 7.62
N ILE A 70 7.43 13.09 8.75
CA ILE A 70 7.34 13.73 10.07
C ILE A 70 8.06 15.08 10.09
N GLN A 71 9.24 15.20 9.44
CA GLN A 71 9.95 16.48 9.33
C GLN A 71 9.12 17.53 8.57
N LEU A 72 8.43 17.15 7.49
CA LEU A 72 7.51 18.06 6.81
C LEU A 72 6.32 18.42 7.67
N MET A 73 5.74 17.47 8.39
CA MET A 73 4.61 17.73 9.30
C MET A 73 5.02 18.74 10.39
N GLN A 74 6.21 18.59 10.96
CA GLN A 74 6.78 19.58 11.91
C GLN A 74 6.94 20.96 11.28
N LYS A 75 7.46 21.03 10.04
CA LYS A 75 7.59 22.31 9.30
C LYS A 75 6.26 23.02 9.14
N TYR A 76 5.19 22.28 8.88
CA TYR A 76 3.84 22.82 8.66
C TYR A 76 2.98 22.87 9.93
N ASN A 77 3.54 22.53 11.09
CA ASN A 77 2.84 22.46 12.37
C ASN A 77 1.60 21.54 12.31
N ILE A 78 1.74 20.40 11.65
CA ILE A 78 0.72 19.36 11.52
C ILE A 78 1.02 18.24 12.53
N GLU A 79 0.00 17.82 13.26
CA GLU A 79 0.14 16.74 14.25
C GLU A 79 0.31 15.39 13.57
N VAL A 80 1.34 14.63 14.01
CA VAL A 80 1.60 13.28 13.52
C VAL A 80 0.52 12.33 14.05
N PRO A 81 -0.11 11.51 13.20
CA PRO A 81 -1.08 10.54 13.67
C PRO A 81 -0.43 9.48 14.56
N ILE A 82 -1.22 8.94 15.48
CA ILE A 82 -0.77 7.84 16.35
C ILE A 82 -0.53 6.61 15.49
N ASN A 83 0.68 6.03 15.59
CA ASN A 83 0.96 4.72 15.01
C ASN A 83 0.32 3.63 15.88
N ASN A 84 -0.85 3.18 15.50
CA ASN A 84 -1.60 2.12 16.19
C ASN A 84 -1.74 0.84 15.36
N TRP A 85 -0.86 0.68 14.34
CA TRP A 85 -0.88 -0.47 13.42
C TRP A 85 -0.45 -1.78 14.08
N ASP A 86 0.38 -1.75 15.11
CA ASP A 86 0.83 -2.96 15.81
C ASP A 86 -0.35 -3.86 16.23
N THR A 87 -1.45 -3.29 16.68
CA THR A 87 -2.63 -4.05 17.12
C THR A 87 -3.61 -4.43 16.00
N LYS A 88 -3.41 -3.94 14.78
CA LYS A 88 -4.34 -4.10 13.65
C LYS A 88 -3.82 -5.05 12.57
N ILE A 89 -2.51 -5.23 12.50
CA ILE A 89 -1.87 -6.01 11.44
C ILE A 89 -1.93 -7.49 11.76
N GLU A 90 -2.48 -8.25 10.82
CA GLU A 90 -2.36 -9.70 10.73
C GLU A 90 -1.49 -10.05 9.54
N ILE A 91 -0.56 -10.99 9.72
CA ILE A 91 0.36 -11.41 8.65
C ILE A 91 0.08 -12.85 8.22
N PRO A 92 0.32 -13.20 6.95
CA PRO A 92 0.18 -14.55 6.44
C PRO A 92 1.01 -15.59 7.18
N ASN A 93 0.73 -16.87 6.91
CA ASN A 93 1.38 -17.98 7.60
C ASN A 93 2.62 -18.52 6.87
N SER A 94 2.91 -18.06 5.67
CA SER A 94 4.10 -18.45 4.91
C SER A 94 4.85 -17.23 4.38
N VAL A 95 6.16 -17.41 4.16
CA VAL A 95 7.03 -16.33 3.63
C VAL A 95 6.61 -15.93 2.22
N ILE A 96 6.18 -16.89 1.38
CA ILE A 96 5.73 -16.58 0.03
C ILE A 96 4.46 -15.72 0.04
N GLU A 97 3.48 -16.05 0.88
CA GLU A 97 2.27 -15.23 1.04
C GLU A 97 2.61 -13.83 1.59
N CYS A 98 3.61 -13.71 2.47
CA CYS A 98 4.10 -12.42 2.92
C CYS A 98 4.74 -11.61 1.78
N CYS A 99 5.47 -12.27 0.86
CA CYS A 99 6.02 -11.59 -0.33
C CYS A 99 4.91 -11.16 -1.29
N GLU A 100 3.86 -11.98 -1.49
CA GLU A 100 2.68 -11.60 -2.27
C GLU A 100 1.93 -10.43 -1.63
N LEU A 101 1.79 -10.41 -0.29
CA LEU A 101 1.27 -9.26 0.46
C LEU A 101 2.11 -8.02 0.20
N GLY A 102 3.45 -8.13 0.19
CA GLY A 102 4.35 -7.04 -0.15
C GLY A 102 4.09 -6.48 -1.55
N VAL A 103 3.93 -7.35 -2.56
CA VAL A 103 3.56 -6.92 -3.94
C VAL A 103 2.25 -6.13 -3.92
N ALA A 104 1.20 -6.65 -3.29
CA ALA A 104 -0.10 -5.98 -3.23
C ALA A 104 -0.03 -4.64 -2.47
N SER A 105 0.73 -4.58 -1.38
CA SER A 105 0.92 -3.37 -0.58
C SER A 105 1.63 -2.26 -1.37
N GLU A 106 2.69 -2.59 -2.11
CA GLU A 106 3.41 -1.61 -2.92
C GLU A 106 2.56 -1.06 -4.08
N ILE A 107 1.74 -1.91 -4.71
CA ILE A 107 0.78 -1.44 -5.74
C ILE A 107 -0.22 -0.45 -5.14
N ASN A 108 -0.78 -0.75 -3.96
CA ASN A 108 -1.69 0.14 -3.26
C ASN A 108 -1.01 1.45 -2.84
N ASN A 109 0.22 1.39 -2.36
CA ASN A 109 1.02 2.55 -1.98
C ASN A 109 1.26 3.48 -3.19
N ILE A 110 1.63 2.93 -4.36
CA ILE A 110 1.77 3.69 -5.61
C ILE A 110 0.44 4.36 -6.00
N ALA A 111 -0.69 3.66 -5.89
CA ALA A 111 -2.01 4.22 -6.18
C ALA A 111 -2.42 5.33 -5.19
N MET A 112 -2.09 5.16 -3.91
CA MET A 112 -2.27 6.19 -2.88
C MET A 112 -1.46 7.45 -3.25
N TYR A 113 -0.16 7.31 -3.54
CA TYR A 113 0.67 8.47 -3.91
C TYR A 113 0.17 9.17 -5.16
N ASN A 114 -0.32 8.45 -6.18
CA ASN A 114 -0.99 9.07 -7.34
C ASN A 114 -2.17 9.93 -6.91
N ASN A 115 -3.02 9.44 -6.00
CA ASN A 115 -4.14 10.22 -5.50
C ASN A 115 -3.67 11.47 -4.75
N LEU A 116 -2.72 11.32 -3.81
CA LEU A 116 -2.22 12.45 -3.02
C LEU A 116 -1.57 13.53 -3.89
N LEU A 117 -0.76 13.13 -4.88
CA LEU A 117 -0.08 14.01 -5.82
C LEU A 117 -1.06 14.85 -6.67
N ASN A 118 -2.22 14.29 -7.02
CA ASN A 118 -3.25 15.01 -7.79
C ASN A 118 -3.83 16.23 -7.03
N TYR A 119 -3.77 16.22 -5.70
CA TYR A 119 -4.28 17.29 -4.84
C TYR A 119 -3.17 18.10 -4.17
N CYS A 120 -1.90 17.71 -4.34
CA CYS A 120 -0.78 18.38 -3.71
C CYS A 120 -0.38 19.64 -4.48
N GLU A 121 -0.35 20.80 -3.82
CA GLU A 121 0.10 22.07 -4.40
C GLU A 121 1.51 22.46 -3.93
N ASP A 122 1.96 21.98 -2.78
CA ASP A 122 3.22 22.34 -2.15
C ASP A 122 4.40 21.59 -2.79
N GLU A 123 5.38 22.33 -3.33
CA GLU A 123 6.48 21.74 -4.10
C GLU A 123 7.39 20.82 -3.28
N ASP A 124 7.67 21.14 -2.02
CA ASP A 124 8.49 20.29 -1.15
C ASP A 124 7.73 19.02 -0.68
N VAL A 125 6.42 19.10 -0.53
CA VAL A 125 5.57 17.93 -0.28
C VAL A 125 5.53 17.05 -1.53
N LYS A 126 5.33 17.62 -2.73
CA LYS A 126 5.40 16.88 -3.99
C LYS A 126 6.73 16.15 -4.17
N ASP A 127 7.86 16.84 -3.90
CA ASP A 127 9.18 16.24 -4.04
C ASP A 127 9.33 14.99 -3.17
N ILE A 128 8.88 15.03 -1.92
CA ILE A 128 8.91 13.86 -1.05
C ILE A 128 7.96 12.77 -1.56
N LEU A 129 6.71 13.09 -1.88
CA LEU A 129 5.74 12.10 -2.39
C LEU A 129 6.26 11.39 -3.64
N PHE A 130 6.86 12.11 -4.59
CA PHE A 130 7.48 11.51 -5.78
C PHE A 130 8.64 10.58 -5.45
N ARG A 131 9.47 10.93 -4.46
CA ARG A 131 10.59 10.06 -4.02
C ARG A 131 10.10 8.79 -3.37
N LEU A 132 9.06 8.87 -2.52
CA LEU A 132 8.46 7.72 -1.87
C LEU A 132 7.78 6.81 -2.90
N GLN A 133 6.98 7.36 -3.80
CA GLN A 133 6.38 6.62 -4.91
C GLN A 133 7.45 5.94 -5.78
N ALA A 134 8.52 6.65 -6.11
CA ALA A 134 9.62 6.09 -6.89
C ALA A 134 10.37 4.96 -6.15
N ALA A 135 10.47 5.00 -4.82
CA ALA A 135 11.03 3.92 -4.03
C ALA A 135 10.16 2.67 -4.12
N SER A 136 8.85 2.80 -3.91
CA SER A 136 7.88 1.71 -4.06
C SER A 136 7.91 1.11 -5.47
N TYR A 137 7.87 1.95 -6.52
CA TYR A 137 7.82 1.50 -7.91
C TYR A 137 9.13 0.84 -8.37
N ASN A 138 10.29 1.48 -8.09
CA ASN A 138 11.57 1.08 -8.68
C ASN A 138 12.39 0.13 -7.81
N ARG A 139 12.08 -0.01 -6.53
CA ARG A 139 12.87 -0.79 -5.56
C ARG A 139 12.05 -1.83 -4.82
N HIS A 140 10.99 -1.44 -4.11
CA HIS A 140 10.26 -2.33 -3.21
C HIS A 140 9.45 -3.36 -4.00
N LEU A 141 8.61 -2.91 -4.93
CA LEU A 141 7.80 -3.78 -5.78
C LEU A 141 8.64 -4.80 -6.58
N PRO A 142 9.73 -4.40 -7.27
CA PRO A 142 10.62 -5.38 -7.93
C PRO A 142 11.27 -6.35 -6.95
N ALA A 143 11.65 -5.91 -5.75
CA ALA A 143 12.25 -6.79 -4.74
C ALA A 143 11.26 -7.86 -4.26
N PHE A 144 10.01 -7.50 -3.97
CA PHE A 144 8.96 -8.45 -3.60
C PHE A 144 8.62 -9.41 -4.74
N ARG A 145 8.49 -8.92 -5.98
CA ARG A 145 8.25 -9.77 -7.16
C ARG A 145 9.35 -10.81 -7.35
N ASN A 146 10.61 -10.41 -7.23
CA ASN A 146 11.75 -11.31 -7.29
C ASN A 146 11.74 -12.34 -6.14
N ALA A 147 11.35 -11.92 -4.93
CA ALA A 147 11.22 -12.83 -3.80
C ALA A 147 10.13 -13.88 -4.03
N VAL A 148 8.95 -13.50 -4.54
CA VAL A 148 7.88 -14.44 -4.94
C VAL A 148 8.41 -15.46 -5.93
N LEU A 149 9.12 -15.04 -6.99
CA LEU A 149 9.72 -15.95 -7.98
C LEU A 149 10.73 -16.91 -7.33
N ASN A 150 11.63 -16.42 -6.48
CA ASN A 150 12.68 -17.22 -5.85
C ASN A 150 12.12 -18.26 -4.87
N TYR A 151 11.16 -17.87 -4.02
CA TYR A 151 10.52 -18.79 -3.08
C TYR A 151 9.71 -19.87 -3.79
N SER A 152 9.06 -19.52 -4.89
CA SER A 152 8.29 -20.49 -5.69
C SER A 152 9.18 -21.50 -6.41
N ASN A 153 10.31 -21.07 -6.95
CA ASN A 153 11.27 -21.97 -7.60
C ASN A 153 11.90 -22.97 -6.62
N ASN A 154 12.05 -22.59 -5.34
CA ASN A 154 12.60 -23.43 -4.30
C ASN A 154 11.59 -24.45 -3.72
N GLN A 155 10.29 -24.24 -3.95
CA GLN A 155 9.22 -25.11 -3.45
C GLN A 155 8.66 -26.06 -4.53
N ASN A 156 9.44 -26.56 -5.45
CA ASN A 156 9.06 -27.42 -6.57
C ASN A 156 8.24 -28.70 -6.22
N ASN A 157 7.64 -28.80 -5.01
CA ASN A 157 6.87 -29.95 -4.56
C ASN A 157 5.35 -29.70 -4.33
N ASN A 158 4.82 -28.48 -4.54
CA ASN A 158 3.43 -28.20 -4.18
C ASN A 158 2.51 -27.77 -5.35
N GLY A 159 2.80 -28.15 -6.59
CA GLY A 159 1.87 -27.98 -7.71
C GLY A 159 1.74 -26.56 -8.27
N ILE A 160 2.49 -25.60 -7.75
CA ILE A 160 2.58 -24.25 -8.32
C ILE A 160 3.70 -24.25 -9.36
N THR A 161 3.36 -24.11 -10.64
CA THR A 161 4.34 -24.08 -11.72
C THR A 161 4.92 -22.68 -11.87
N GLN A 162 6.16 -22.58 -12.35
CA GLN A 162 6.80 -21.30 -12.66
C GLN A 162 5.96 -20.46 -13.64
N GLU A 163 5.25 -21.13 -14.55
CA GLU A 163 4.37 -20.51 -15.53
C GLU A 163 3.19 -19.78 -14.88
N ASN A 164 2.52 -20.40 -13.88
CA ASN A 164 1.44 -19.79 -13.11
C ASN A 164 1.89 -18.55 -12.31
N ILE A 165 3.14 -18.52 -11.87
CA ILE A 165 3.70 -17.39 -11.13
C ILE A 165 4.04 -16.24 -12.06
N ILE A 166 4.63 -16.52 -13.21
CA ILE A 166 4.94 -15.52 -14.23
C ILE A 166 3.63 -14.88 -14.75
N GLU A 167 2.59 -15.69 -14.97
CA GLU A 167 1.25 -15.21 -15.33
C GLU A 167 0.70 -14.26 -14.24
N LYS A 168 0.71 -14.69 -12.96
CA LYS A 168 0.24 -13.90 -11.82
C LYS A 168 1.02 -12.58 -11.68
N LEU A 169 2.34 -12.60 -11.85
CA LEU A 169 3.16 -11.38 -11.82
C LEU A 169 2.90 -10.46 -13.03
N GLY A 170 2.61 -11.02 -14.20
CA GLY A 170 2.19 -10.27 -15.39
C GLY A 170 0.87 -9.54 -15.16
N GLU A 171 -0.06 -10.17 -14.46
CA GLU A 171 -1.34 -9.58 -14.08
C GLU A 171 -1.16 -8.41 -13.09
N TYR A 172 -0.29 -8.55 -12.08
CA TYR A 172 0.04 -7.44 -11.18
C TYR A 172 0.68 -6.27 -11.94
N GLN A 173 1.47 -6.54 -13.00
CA GLN A 173 2.01 -5.49 -13.84
C GLN A 173 0.91 -4.77 -14.62
N GLY A 174 -0.03 -5.50 -15.22
CA GLY A 174 -1.18 -4.91 -15.91
C GLY A 174 -2.02 -4.02 -15.00
N LEU A 175 -2.27 -4.44 -13.75
CA LEU A 175 -2.95 -3.63 -12.75
C LEU A 175 -2.20 -2.35 -12.40
N LEU A 176 -0.87 -2.45 -12.28
CA LEU A 176 -0.03 -1.28 -12.02
C LEU A 176 -0.09 -0.29 -13.18
N ASP A 177 -0.03 -0.78 -14.41
CA ASP A 177 -0.11 0.03 -15.63
C ASP A 177 -1.48 0.73 -15.73
N ASP A 178 -2.59 0.04 -15.39
CA ASP A 178 -3.93 0.61 -15.32
C ASP A 178 -4.04 1.70 -14.23
N ILE A 179 -3.45 1.46 -13.04
CA ILE A 179 -3.39 2.46 -11.96
C ILE A 179 -2.60 3.68 -12.40
N MET A 180 -1.43 3.48 -12.99
CA MET A 180 -0.55 4.58 -13.41
C MET A 180 -1.13 5.41 -14.57
N SER A 181 -1.93 4.79 -15.44
CA SER A 181 -2.62 5.46 -16.54
C SER A 181 -3.95 6.13 -16.13
N GLY A 182 -4.40 5.92 -14.89
CA GLY A 182 -5.69 6.40 -14.41
C GLY A 182 -6.90 5.60 -14.90
N ASN A 183 -6.67 4.49 -15.59
CA ASN A 183 -7.70 3.62 -16.19
C ASN A 183 -8.12 2.51 -15.22
N ILE A 184 -8.57 2.87 -14.03
CA ILE A 184 -9.11 1.89 -13.06
C ILE A 184 -10.59 1.69 -13.38
N ASP A 185 -10.92 0.59 -14.03
CA ASP A 185 -12.30 0.18 -14.28
C ASP A 185 -12.76 -0.95 -13.34
N GLU A 186 -14.05 -1.27 -13.37
CA GLU A 186 -14.66 -2.34 -12.58
C GLU A 186 -14.03 -3.71 -12.85
N SER A 187 -13.57 -3.95 -14.08
CA SER A 187 -12.94 -5.21 -14.48
C SER A 187 -11.54 -5.35 -13.87
N SER A 188 -10.79 -4.27 -13.80
CA SER A 188 -9.47 -4.20 -13.16
C SER A 188 -9.58 -4.46 -11.66
N ILE A 189 -10.55 -3.83 -11.00
CA ILE A 189 -10.84 -4.02 -9.57
C ILE A 189 -11.30 -5.47 -9.31
N SER A 190 -12.22 -5.99 -10.11
CA SER A 190 -12.70 -7.38 -10.00
C SER A 190 -11.59 -8.40 -10.21
N LYS A 191 -10.64 -8.14 -11.12
CA LYS A 191 -9.45 -8.97 -11.32
C LYS A 191 -8.53 -8.97 -10.10
N ILE A 192 -8.33 -7.82 -9.45
CA ILE A 192 -7.58 -7.73 -8.18
C ILE A 192 -8.21 -8.68 -7.15
N PHE A 193 -9.53 -8.62 -6.97
CA PHE A 193 -10.25 -9.44 -5.99
C PHE A 193 -10.25 -10.93 -6.31
N SER A 194 -10.45 -11.30 -7.57
CA SER A 194 -10.53 -12.71 -7.96
C SER A 194 -9.19 -13.46 -7.83
N LYS A 195 -8.09 -12.72 -7.76
CA LYS A 195 -6.72 -13.26 -7.78
C LYS A 195 -5.98 -13.14 -6.45
N LEU A 196 -6.45 -12.29 -5.54
CA LEU A 196 -6.02 -12.32 -4.15
C LEU A 196 -6.64 -13.56 -3.50
N ASN A 197 -5.83 -14.44 -2.93
CA ASN A 197 -6.34 -15.53 -2.09
C ASN A 197 -7.26 -14.94 -1.02
N LEU A 198 -8.44 -15.56 -0.79
CA LEU A 198 -9.44 -15.08 0.16
C LEU A 198 -8.85 -14.85 1.57
N SER A 199 -7.79 -15.57 1.94
CA SER A 199 -7.02 -15.37 3.17
C SER A 199 -6.29 -14.04 3.23
N MET A 200 -5.90 -13.48 2.07
CA MET A 200 -5.26 -12.14 1.98
C MET A 200 -6.30 -11.01 2.06
N VAL A 201 -7.54 -11.27 1.62
CA VAL A 201 -8.64 -10.28 1.65
C VAL A 201 -9.27 -10.18 3.04
N SER A 202 -9.23 -11.23 3.85
CA SER A 202 -9.76 -11.23 5.22
C SER A 202 -8.85 -10.53 6.24
N GLY A 203 -7.58 -10.33 5.93
CA GLY A 203 -6.69 -9.51 6.75
C GLY A 203 -7.03 -8.02 6.61
N ALA A 204 -7.32 -7.34 7.72
CA ALA A 204 -7.68 -5.91 7.76
C ALA A 204 -6.69 -4.97 7.05
N VAL A 205 -5.50 -5.47 6.73
CA VAL A 205 -4.37 -4.73 6.15
C VAL A 205 -4.53 -4.48 4.65
N VAL A 206 -5.07 -5.44 3.89
CA VAL A 206 -5.24 -5.30 2.43
C VAL A 206 -6.69 -4.92 2.08
N GLY A 207 -7.66 -5.42 2.87
CA GLY A 207 -9.09 -5.21 2.62
C GLY A 207 -9.51 -3.74 2.65
N GLY A 208 -8.92 -2.91 3.53
CA GLY A 208 -9.31 -1.50 3.67
C GLY A 208 -9.03 -0.66 2.42
N ALA A 209 -7.84 -0.77 1.84
CA ALA A 209 -7.48 0.00 0.64
C ALA A 209 -8.25 -0.46 -0.60
N ILE A 210 -8.49 -1.76 -0.74
CA ILE A 210 -9.27 -2.33 -1.85
C ILE A 210 -10.75 -2.00 -1.70
N ILE A 211 -11.31 -2.05 -0.48
CA ILE A 211 -12.70 -1.63 -0.19
C ILE A 211 -12.86 -0.11 -0.45
N ALA A 212 -11.87 0.70 -0.10
CA ALA A 212 -11.89 2.13 -0.40
C ALA A 212 -11.87 2.43 -1.91
N LEU A 213 -11.10 1.66 -2.70
CA LEU A 213 -11.12 1.75 -4.17
C LEU A 213 -12.50 1.39 -4.74
N LEU A 214 -13.14 0.33 -4.23
CA LEU A 214 -14.50 -0.06 -4.62
C LEU A 214 -15.54 0.99 -4.26
N ASN A 215 -15.52 1.49 -3.04
CA ASN A 215 -16.47 2.50 -2.58
C ASN A 215 -16.36 3.80 -3.39
N ASN A 216 -15.13 4.24 -3.71
CA ASN A 216 -14.93 5.40 -4.58
C ASN A 216 -15.42 5.17 -6.02
N TYR A 217 -15.25 3.94 -6.54
CA TYR A 217 -15.74 3.59 -7.86
C TYR A 217 -17.27 3.61 -7.91
N VAL A 218 -17.93 2.99 -6.92
CA VAL A 218 -19.40 2.98 -6.80
C VAL A 218 -19.95 4.40 -6.67
N SER A 219 -19.37 5.22 -5.77
CA SER A 219 -19.80 6.61 -5.57
C SER A 219 -19.60 7.49 -6.81
N LYS A 220 -18.55 7.23 -7.61
CA LYS A 220 -18.31 7.97 -8.85
C LYS A 220 -19.34 7.62 -9.91
N LYS A 221 -19.74 6.33 -10.00
CA LYS A 221 -20.75 5.86 -10.95
C LYS A 221 -22.15 6.38 -10.61
N GLU A 222 -22.51 6.45 -9.32
CA GLU A 222 -23.77 7.02 -8.87
C GLU A 222 -23.88 8.53 -9.20
N ASN A 223 -22.77 9.27 -9.17
CA ASN A 223 -22.73 10.70 -9.52
C ASN A 223 -22.66 10.97 -11.04
N GLU A 224 -22.36 9.97 -11.87
CA GLU A 224 -22.35 10.07 -13.34
C GLU A 224 -23.71 9.66 -13.95
N GLU A 225 -24.59 9.00 -13.18
CA GLU A 225 -25.94 8.59 -13.59
C GLU A 225 -27.05 9.56 -13.12
N GLU A 226 -26.73 10.63 -12.33
CA GLU A 226 -27.59 11.76 -12.01
C GLU A 226 -27.28 12.98 -12.91
#